data_e85c59133867e0761e6d9c2bd585805f
#
_entry.id   e85c59133867e0761e6d9c2bd585805f
#
_cell.length_a   1.000
_cell.length_b   1.000
_cell.length_c   1.000
_cell.angle_alpha   90.00
_cell.angle_beta   90.00
_cell.angle_gamma   90.00
#
_symmetry.space_group_name_H-M   'P 1'
#
loop_
_entity.id
_entity.type
_entity.pdbx_description
1 polymer ?
#
loop_
_entity_poly.entity_id
_entity_poly.type
_entity_poly.pdbx_seq_one_letter_code
_entity_poly.pdbx_strand_id
1 'polypeptide(L)'
;MSDHSLILWIIGALLTVTGFAGLLLPVIPGAPLLFLGLLCGAWADDFRYVGVWTLLILAGMAALTYLVEFGASALGVKKFGGSRRAMAGAALGGLVGIVGGIPGILLGPFVGAVLGELSLQRSLDHASWAGLGTVVGLALGVAGKLAIGIAMIGLFLLKRLV
;
A
#
# COMPACT_ATOMS: atom_id res chain seq x y z
N MET A 1 -5.09 -31.82 14.46
CA MET A 1 -5.43 -30.82 13.41
C MET A 1 -6.30 -31.52 12.40
N SER A 2 -7.49 -31.01 12.16
CA SER A 2 -8.33 -31.52 11.07
C SER A 2 -7.71 -31.14 9.73
N ASP A 3 -7.98 -31.91 8.68
CA ASP A 3 -7.45 -31.60 7.33
C ASP A 3 -7.86 -30.20 6.87
N HIS A 4 -9.04 -29.73 7.29
CA HIS A 4 -9.50 -28.37 7.02
C HIS A 4 -8.63 -27.27 7.66
N SER A 5 -8.15 -27.47 8.89
CA SER A 5 -7.31 -26.47 9.56
C SER A 5 -5.94 -26.36 8.90
N LEU A 6 -5.38 -27.46 8.43
CA LEU A 6 -4.11 -27.48 7.72
C LEU A 6 -4.19 -26.75 6.38
N ILE A 7 -5.28 -26.96 5.62
CA ILE A 7 -5.52 -26.27 4.36
C ILE A 7 -5.64 -24.75 4.59
N LEU A 8 -6.41 -24.33 5.60
CA LEU A 8 -6.57 -22.91 5.94
C LEU A 8 -5.24 -22.27 6.36
N TRP A 9 -4.38 -23.00 7.08
CA TRP A 9 -3.05 -22.51 7.44
C TRP A 9 -2.15 -22.32 6.20
N ILE A 10 -2.17 -23.26 5.26
CA ILE A 10 -1.39 -23.15 4.01
C ILE A 10 -1.87 -21.97 3.19
N ILE A 11 -3.19 -21.84 2.97
CA ILE A 11 -3.78 -20.71 2.24
C ILE A 11 -3.47 -19.39 2.95
N GLY A 12 -3.64 -19.35 4.27
CA GLY A 12 -3.35 -18.17 5.09
C GLY A 12 -1.89 -17.74 4.98
N ALA A 13 -0.94 -18.68 5.05
CA ALA A 13 0.47 -18.40 4.89
C ALA A 13 0.80 -17.87 3.49
N LEU A 14 0.28 -18.50 2.43
CA LEU A 14 0.47 -18.05 1.05
C LEU A 14 -0.09 -16.64 0.84
N LEU A 15 -1.30 -16.37 1.31
CA LEU A 15 -1.92 -15.04 1.21
C LEU A 15 -1.15 -14.00 2.03
N THR A 16 -0.64 -14.36 3.20
CA THR A 16 0.16 -13.46 4.05
C THR A 16 1.47 -13.10 3.35
N VAL A 17 2.19 -14.07 2.80
CA VAL A 17 3.45 -13.84 2.08
C VAL A 17 3.22 -13.04 0.81
N THR A 18 2.23 -13.42 -0.02
CA THR A 18 1.90 -12.70 -1.25
C THR A 18 1.36 -11.30 -0.96
N GLY A 19 0.54 -11.15 0.09
CA GLY A 19 0.04 -9.85 0.54
C GLY A 19 1.16 -8.94 1.02
N PHE A 20 2.09 -9.47 1.82
CA PHE A 20 3.25 -8.70 2.28
C PHE A 20 4.16 -8.28 1.12
N ALA A 21 4.45 -9.19 0.18
CA ALA A 21 5.17 -8.86 -1.04
C ALA A 21 4.40 -7.83 -1.90
N GLY A 22 3.07 -7.91 -1.93
CA GLY A 22 2.20 -6.95 -2.61
C GLY A 22 2.23 -5.54 -2.02
N LEU A 23 2.65 -5.35 -0.76
CA LEU A 23 2.86 -4.01 -0.21
C LEU A 23 4.02 -3.26 -0.87
N LEU A 24 4.98 -4.00 -1.44
CA LEU A 24 6.09 -3.44 -2.24
C LEU A 24 5.66 -3.10 -3.66
N LEU A 25 4.71 -3.86 -4.20
CA LEU A 25 4.28 -3.76 -5.60
C LEU A 25 2.92 -3.05 -5.65
N PRO A 26 2.82 -1.85 -6.24
CA PRO A 26 1.57 -1.10 -6.28
C PRO A 26 0.46 -1.75 -7.14
N VAL A 27 0.79 -2.81 -7.89
CA VAL A 27 -0.15 -3.57 -8.75
C VAL A 27 -1.02 -4.53 -7.94
N ILE A 28 -0.45 -5.08 -6.86
CA ILE A 28 -1.12 -6.12 -6.05
C ILE A 28 -1.74 -5.45 -4.83
N PRO A 29 -3.04 -5.72 -4.53
CA PRO A 29 -3.67 -5.18 -3.33
C PRO A 29 -3.11 -5.87 -2.08
N GLY A 30 -1.85 -5.52 -1.71
CA GLY A 30 -1.08 -6.22 -0.68
C GLY A 30 -1.76 -6.22 0.69
N ALA A 31 -2.31 -5.09 1.13
CA ALA A 31 -2.94 -4.98 2.45
C ALA A 31 -4.20 -5.84 2.61
N PRO A 32 -5.15 -5.88 1.64
CA PRO A 32 -6.27 -6.82 1.68
C PRO A 32 -5.84 -8.28 1.67
N LEU A 33 -4.86 -8.65 0.84
CA LEU A 33 -4.35 -10.02 0.78
C LEU A 33 -3.69 -10.42 2.10
N LEU A 34 -2.89 -9.53 2.69
CA LEU A 34 -2.28 -9.74 4.00
C LEU A 34 -3.36 -9.95 5.07
N PHE A 35 -4.39 -9.08 5.08
CA PHE A 35 -5.51 -9.22 6.02
C PHE A 35 -6.26 -10.55 5.84
N LEU A 36 -6.57 -10.95 4.59
CA LEU A 36 -7.21 -12.23 4.31
C LEU A 36 -6.36 -13.41 4.73
N GLY A 37 -5.04 -13.33 4.57
CA GLY A 37 -4.12 -14.35 5.03
C GLY A 37 -4.18 -14.54 6.57
N LEU A 38 -4.15 -13.43 7.30
CA LEU A 38 -4.28 -13.44 8.76
C LEU A 38 -5.67 -13.90 9.22
N LEU A 39 -6.72 -13.54 8.48
CA LEU A 39 -8.08 -14.02 8.74
C LEU A 39 -8.19 -15.54 8.55
N CYS A 40 -7.61 -16.09 7.50
CA CYS A 40 -7.54 -17.56 7.30
C CYS A 40 -6.80 -18.25 8.45
N GLY A 41 -5.71 -17.66 8.94
CA GLY A 41 -4.99 -18.16 10.11
C GLY A 41 -5.83 -18.14 11.39
N ALA A 42 -6.60 -17.07 11.62
CA ALA A 42 -7.53 -16.98 12.74
C ALA A 42 -8.65 -18.04 12.64
N TRP A 43 -9.15 -18.25 11.43
CA TRP A 43 -10.20 -19.24 11.16
C TRP A 43 -9.67 -20.67 11.35
N ALA A 44 -8.45 -20.95 10.95
CA ALA A 44 -7.82 -22.26 11.14
C ALA A 44 -7.73 -22.66 12.62
N ASP A 45 -7.65 -21.68 13.52
CA ASP A 45 -7.64 -21.87 14.99
C ASP A 45 -9.05 -21.66 15.62
N ASP A 46 -10.14 -21.68 14.83
CA ASP A 46 -11.52 -21.44 15.30
C ASP A 46 -11.67 -20.14 16.10
N PHE A 47 -10.92 -19.11 15.72
CA PHE A 47 -10.90 -17.77 16.37
C PHE A 47 -10.56 -17.80 17.88
N ARG A 48 -9.96 -18.87 18.38
CA ARG A 48 -9.67 -19.06 19.82
C ARG A 48 -8.67 -18.02 20.35
N TYR A 49 -7.67 -17.69 19.55
CA TYR A 49 -6.58 -16.77 19.94
C TYR A 49 -6.81 -15.36 19.38
N VAL A 50 -7.31 -15.27 18.16
CA VAL A 50 -7.51 -14.00 17.46
C VAL A 50 -9.00 -13.75 17.33
N GLY A 51 -9.55 -12.99 18.28
CA GLY A 51 -10.99 -12.67 18.32
C GLY A 51 -11.36 -11.53 17.36
N VAL A 52 -12.69 -11.26 17.28
CA VAL A 52 -13.28 -10.25 16.39
C VAL A 52 -12.66 -8.86 16.56
N TRP A 53 -12.37 -8.44 17.77
CA TRP A 53 -11.75 -7.13 18.02
C TRP A 53 -10.37 -6.98 17.37
N THR A 54 -9.55 -8.03 17.45
CA THR A 54 -8.24 -8.03 16.80
C THR A 54 -8.39 -7.99 15.28
N LEU A 55 -9.35 -8.72 14.72
CA LEU A 55 -9.64 -8.69 13.28
C LEU A 55 -10.13 -7.31 12.83
N LEU A 56 -10.95 -6.62 13.60
CA LEU A 56 -11.37 -5.25 13.31
C LEU A 56 -10.18 -4.28 13.31
N ILE A 57 -9.25 -4.44 14.27
CA ILE A 57 -8.02 -3.64 14.31
C ILE A 57 -7.17 -3.94 13.06
N LEU A 58 -6.98 -5.21 12.69
CA LEU A 58 -6.23 -5.59 11.49
C LEU A 58 -6.88 -5.05 10.21
N ALA A 59 -8.22 -5.09 10.10
CA ALA A 59 -8.95 -4.48 8.98
C ALA A 59 -8.74 -2.96 8.92
N GLY A 60 -8.82 -2.29 10.07
CA GLY A 60 -8.52 -0.86 10.19
C GLY A 60 -7.09 -0.52 9.79
N MET A 61 -6.11 -1.35 10.20
CA MET A 61 -4.71 -1.20 9.79
C MET A 61 -4.55 -1.40 8.27
N ALA A 62 -5.23 -2.38 7.68
CA ALA A 62 -5.23 -2.59 6.23
C ALA A 62 -5.81 -1.37 5.49
N ALA A 63 -6.90 -0.79 5.98
CA ALA A 63 -7.47 0.45 5.43
C ALA A 63 -6.51 1.64 5.60
N LEU A 64 -5.81 1.73 6.73
CA LEU A 64 -4.84 2.80 7.01
C LEU A 64 -3.69 2.81 6.00
N THR A 65 -3.30 1.65 5.43
CA THR A 65 -2.25 1.61 4.39
C THR A 65 -2.60 2.48 3.19
N TYR A 66 -3.86 2.53 2.78
CA TYR A 66 -4.32 3.38 1.68
C TYR A 66 -4.23 4.86 2.04
N LEU A 67 -4.60 5.24 3.26
CA LEU A 67 -4.47 6.62 3.72
C LEU A 67 -3.00 7.06 3.76
N VAL A 68 -2.11 6.18 4.20
CA VAL A 68 -0.66 6.42 4.19
C VAL A 68 -0.13 6.58 2.77
N GLU A 69 -0.56 5.75 1.83
CA GLU A 69 -0.13 5.81 0.43
C GLU A 69 -0.56 7.12 -0.23
N PHE A 70 -1.84 7.49 -0.11
CA PHE A 70 -2.34 8.76 -0.64
C PHE A 70 -1.70 9.97 0.05
N GLY A 71 -1.60 9.93 1.37
CA GLY A 71 -1.00 11.01 2.16
C GLY A 71 0.47 11.21 1.83
N ALA A 72 1.26 10.14 1.74
CA ALA A 72 2.67 10.20 1.42
C ALA A 72 2.92 10.76 0.00
N SER A 73 2.13 10.31 -0.99
CA SER A 73 2.21 10.84 -2.36
C SER A 73 1.88 12.34 -2.40
N ALA A 74 0.80 12.77 -1.74
CA ALA A 74 0.38 14.17 -1.70
C ALA A 74 1.42 15.05 -0.98
N LEU A 75 1.95 14.58 0.16
CA LEU A 75 2.98 15.30 0.92
C LEU A 75 4.30 15.37 0.15
N GLY A 76 4.66 14.30 -0.56
CA GLY A 76 5.83 14.28 -1.42
C GLY A 76 5.78 15.39 -2.46
N VAL A 77 4.71 15.44 -3.27
CA VAL A 77 4.53 16.50 -4.28
C VAL A 77 4.55 17.89 -3.65
N LYS A 78 3.81 18.09 -2.54
CA LYS A 78 3.71 19.39 -1.87
C LYS A 78 5.05 19.86 -1.31
N LYS A 79 5.82 18.96 -0.69
CA LYS A 79 7.12 19.30 -0.08
C LYS A 79 8.15 19.74 -1.11
N PHE A 80 8.05 19.24 -2.34
CA PHE A 80 8.91 19.61 -3.47
C PHE A 80 8.33 20.74 -4.33
N GLY A 81 7.37 21.52 -3.80
CA GLY A 81 6.84 22.72 -4.44
C GLY A 81 5.81 22.45 -5.54
N GLY A 82 5.33 21.22 -5.66
CA GLY A 82 4.31 20.84 -6.64
C GLY A 82 2.95 21.46 -6.33
N SER A 83 2.25 21.84 -7.39
CA SER A 83 0.90 22.43 -7.34
C SER A 83 -0.18 21.36 -7.11
N ARG A 84 -1.42 21.80 -6.84
CA ARG A 84 -2.59 20.91 -6.80
C ARG A 84 -2.82 20.19 -8.14
N ARG A 85 -2.44 20.81 -9.28
CA ARG A 85 -2.50 20.17 -10.60
C ARG A 85 -1.44 19.08 -10.75
N ALA A 86 -0.23 19.28 -10.21
CA ALA A 86 0.77 18.24 -10.16
C ALA A 86 0.30 17.03 -9.32
N MET A 87 -0.36 17.28 -8.19
CA MET A 87 -0.94 16.21 -7.36
C MET A 87 -2.04 15.42 -8.11
N ALA A 88 -2.97 16.14 -8.76
CA ALA A 88 -4.00 15.52 -9.59
C ALA A 88 -3.41 14.77 -10.79
N GLY A 89 -2.40 15.35 -11.42
CA GLY A 89 -1.64 14.75 -12.51
C GLY A 89 -0.93 13.46 -12.07
N ALA A 90 -0.30 13.47 -10.90
CA ALA A 90 0.33 12.27 -10.32
C ALA A 90 -0.70 11.15 -10.07
N ALA A 91 -1.86 11.48 -9.52
CA ALA A 91 -2.92 10.50 -9.27
C ALA A 91 -3.47 9.91 -10.58
N LEU A 92 -3.78 10.77 -11.58
CA LEU A 92 -4.25 10.33 -12.90
C LEU A 92 -3.16 9.53 -13.64
N GLY A 93 -1.90 10.00 -13.59
CA GLY A 93 -0.77 9.31 -14.18
C GLY A 93 -0.54 7.93 -13.57
N GLY A 94 -0.73 7.78 -12.26
CA GLY A 94 -0.69 6.49 -11.58
C GLY A 94 -1.79 5.55 -12.06
N LEU A 95 -3.03 6.04 -12.19
CA LEU A 95 -4.16 5.26 -12.69
C LEU A 95 -3.95 4.82 -14.14
N VAL A 96 -3.58 5.74 -15.03
CA VAL A 96 -3.29 5.44 -16.44
C VAL A 96 -2.06 4.54 -16.56
N GLY A 97 -1.10 4.72 -15.68
CA GLY A 97 0.12 3.92 -15.61
C GLY A 97 -0.14 2.43 -15.37
N ILE A 98 -1.28 2.06 -14.79
CA ILE A 98 -1.67 0.63 -14.59
C ILE A 98 -1.69 -0.11 -15.93
N VAL A 99 -2.13 0.55 -17.01
CA VAL A 99 -2.17 -0.03 -18.37
C VAL A 99 -0.76 -0.34 -18.89
N GLY A 100 0.25 0.42 -18.45
CA GLY A 100 1.66 0.21 -18.81
C GLY A 100 2.38 -0.83 -17.94
N GLY A 101 1.68 -1.54 -17.05
CA GLY A 101 2.27 -2.50 -16.12
C GLY A 101 3.21 -1.87 -15.10
N ILE A 102 4.20 -2.64 -14.63
CA ILE A 102 5.14 -2.17 -13.58
C ILE A 102 5.86 -0.85 -13.96
N PRO A 103 6.45 -0.71 -15.18
CA PRO A 103 7.05 0.57 -15.58
C PRO A 103 6.05 1.73 -15.61
N GLY A 104 4.83 1.50 -16.09
CA GLY A 104 3.78 2.49 -16.15
C GLY A 104 3.35 2.98 -14.75
N ILE A 105 3.23 2.09 -13.79
CA ILE A 105 2.85 2.43 -12.41
C ILE A 105 3.94 3.25 -11.72
N LEU A 106 5.21 2.96 -11.98
CA LEU A 106 6.32 3.71 -11.39
C LEU A 106 6.52 5.08 -12.05
N LEU A 107 6.45 5.13 -13.38
CA LEU A 107 6.68 6.35 -14.13
C LEU A 107 5.42 7.21 -14.29
N GLY A 108 4.24 6.60 -14.28
CA GLY A 108 2.97 7.29 -14.47
C GLY A 108 2.74 8.46 -13.50
N PRO A 109 2.89 8.27 -12.18
CA PRO A 109 2.77 9.37 -11.23
C PRO A 109 3.79 10.49 -11.45
N PHE A 110 5.03 10.13 -11.79
CA PHE A 110 6.07 11.10 -12.10
C PHE A 110 5.72 11.94 -13.34
N VAL A 111 5.42 11.27 -14.46
CA VAL A 111 5.04 11.92 -15.72
C VAL A 111 3.77 12.74 -15.54
N GLY A 112 2.78 12.19 -14.84
CA GLY A 112 1.52 12.87 -14.54
C GLY A 112 1.74 14.14 -13.70
N ALA A 113 2.61 14.11 -12.70
CA ALA A 113 2.96 15.28 -11.89
C ALA A 113 3.64 16.36 -12.74
N VAL A 114 4.60 15.96 -13.58
CA VAL A 114 5.31 16.88 -14.49
C VAL A 114 4.34 17.54 -15.47
N LEU A 115 3.47 16.77 -16.13
CA LEU A 115 2.45 17.31 -17.05
C LEU A 115 1.45 18.22 -16.34
N GLY A 116 1.05 17.85 -15.10
CA GLY A 116 0.17 18.68 -14.29
C GLY A 116 0.79 20.04 -13.94
N GLU A 117 2.10 20.05 -13.64
CA GLU A 117 2.82 21.30 -13.34
C GLU A 117 3.05 22.14 -14.59
N LEU A 118 3.43 21.51 -15.71
CA LEU A 118 3.60 22.20 -17.00
C LEU A 118 2.30 22.83 -17.49
N SER A 119 1.13 22.28 -17.14
CA SER A 119 -0.18 22.89 -17.48
C SER A 119 -0.40 24.28 -16.88
N LEU A 120 0.43 24.66 -15.89
CA LEU A 120 0.44 25.98 -15.26
C LEU A 120 1.49 26.93 -15.87
N GLN A 121 2.09 26.57 -17.00
CA GLN A 121 3.17 27.34 -17.66
C GLN A 121 4.38 27.59 -16.74
N ARG A 122 4.62 26.71 -15.76
CA ARG A 122 5.80 26.76 -14.92
C ARG A 122 7.02 26.18 -15.64
N SER A 123 8.20 26.56 -15.18
CA SER A 123 9.46 26.11 -15.77
C SER A 123 9.63 24.60 -15.64
N LEU A 124 10.37 23.99 -16.56
CA LEU A 124 10.73 22.57 -16.53
C LEU A 124 11.43 22.17 -15.22
N ASP A 125 12.20 23.08 -14.63
CA ASP A 125 12.86 22.83 -13.32
C ASP A 125 11.84 22.62 -12.22
N HIS A 126 10.80 23.45 -12.11
CA HIS A 126 9.73 23.26 -11.15
C HIS A 126 8.93 21.98 -11.40
N ALA A 127 8.67 21.65 -12.67
CA ALA A 127 7.97 20.44 -13.03
C ALA A 127 8.76 19.18 -12.69
N SER A 128 10.09 19.17 -12.89
CA SER A 128 10.96 18.06 -12.54
C SER A 128 11.04 17.85 -11.02
N TRP A 129 11.13 18.93 -10.23
CA TRP A 129 11.08 18.84 -8.77
C TRP A 129 9.76 18.27 -8.25
N ALA A 130 8.63 18.69 -8.82
CA ALA A 130 7.33 18.10 -8.50
C ALA A 130 7.27 16.59 -8.81
N GLY A 131 7.84 16.19 -9.95
CA GLY A 131 8.00 14.78 -10.33
C GLY A 131 8.87 14.00 -9.32
N LEU A 132 10.03 14.53 -8.93
CA LEU A 132 10.87 13.92 -7.87
C LEU A 132 10.10 13.79 -6.55
N GLY A 133 9.27 14.78 -6.22
CA GLY A 133 8.39 14.72 -5.05
C GLY A 133 7.44 13.52 -5.06
N THR A 134 6.92 13.12 -6.22
CA THR A 134 6.08 11.92 -6.33
C THR A 134 6.86 10.64 -6.06
N VAL A 135 8.09 10.55 -6.55
CA VAL A 135 8.96 9.37 -6.32
C VAL A 135 9.31 9.24 -4.84
N VAL A 136 9.68 10.35 -4.19
CA VAL A 136 9.96 10.36 -2.74
C VAL A 136 8.69 10.03 -1.95
N GLY A 137 7.56 10.60 -2.33
CA GLY A 137 6.26 10.29 -1.71
C GLY A 137 5.89 8.81 -1.84
N LEU A 138 6.11 8.22 -3.02
CA LEU A 138 5.87 6.80 -3.27
C LEU A 138 6.78 5.93 -2.37
N ALA A 139 8.07 6.24 -2.28
CA ALA A 139 9.01 5.52 -1.44
C ALA A 139 8.62 5.58 0.06
N LEU A 140 8.20 6.75 0.55
CA LEU A 140 7.69 6.93 1.91
C LEU A 140 6.39 6.16 2.14
N GLY A 141 5.49 6.15 1.14
CA GLY A 141 4.26 5.37 1.17
C GLY A 141 4.52 3.87 1.29
N VAL A 142 5.47 3.35 0.51
CA VAL A 142 5.89 1.94 0.59
C VAL A 142 6.49 1.63 1.96
N ALA A 143 7.38 2.46 2.48
CA ALA A 143 7.96 2.27 3.81
C ALA A 143 6.88 2.27 4.91
N GLY A 144 5.92 3.19 4.84
CA GLY A 144 4.79 3.24 5.77
C GLY A 144 3.90 2.00 5.70
N LYS A 145 3.58 1.52 4.47
CA LYS A 145 2.81 0.28 4.28
C LYS A 145 3.52 -0.94 4.84
N LEU A 146 4.82 -1.06 4.63
CA LEU A 146 5.62 -2.15 5.18
C LEU A 146 5.63 -2.13 6.70
N ALA A 147 5.80 -0.96 7.32
CA ALA A 147 5.75 -0.83 8.77
C ALA A 147 4.39 -1.28 9.34
N ILE A 148 3.28 -0.88 8.68
CA ILE A 148 1.93 -1.32 9.06
C ILE A 148 1.78 -2.83 8.85
N GLY A 149 2.25 -3.37 7.72
CA GLY A 149 2.19 -4.81 7.45
C GLY A 149 2.95 -5.65 8.48
N ILE A 150 4.15 -5.22 8.88
CA ILE A 150 4.92 -5.85 9.95
C ILE A 150 4.15 -5.78 11.27
N ALA A 151 3.55 -4.62 11.60
CA ALA A 151 2.76 -4.46 12.80
C ALA A 151 1.50 -5.36 12.79
N MET A 152 0.85 -5.56 11.63
CA MET A 152 -0.29 -6.47 11.48
C MET A 152 0.12 -7.91 11.79
N ILE A 153 1.23 -8.39 11.20
CA ILE A 153 1.76 -9.74 11.47
C ILE A 153 2.17 -9.86 12.93
N GLY A 154 2.87 -8.86 13.47
CA GLY A 154 3.30 -8.83 14.87
C GLY A 154 2.12 -8.89 15.85
N LEU A 155 1.06 -8.11 15.61
CA LEU A 155 -0.15 -8.12 16.42
C LEU A 155 -0.85 -9.49 16.38
N PHE A 156 -0.95 -10.09 15.19
CA PHE A 156 -1.54 -11.41 15.02
C PHE A 156 -0.76 -12.47 15.79
N LEU A 157 0.57 -12.52 15.64
CA LEU A 157 1.43 -13.46 16.32
C LEU A 157 1.40 -13.25 17.84
N LEU A 158 1.44 -12.01 18.31
CA LEU A 158 1.36 -11.68 19.73
C LEU A 158 0.06 -12.23 20.35
N LYS A 159 -1.08 -11.98 19.68
CA LYS A 159 -2.39 -12.47 20.15
C LYS A 159 -2.53 -13.98 20.10
N ARG A 160 -1.78 -14.64 19.26
CA ARG A 160 -1.77 -16.10 19.18
C ARG A 160 -0.88 -16.74 20.25
N LEU A 161 0.18 -16.06 20.68
CA LEU A 161 1.15 -16.58 21.65
C LEU A 161 0.79 -16.26 23.10
N VAL A 162 -0.03 -15.21 23.34
CA VAL A 162 -0.47 -14.73 24.66
C VAL A 162 -1.96 -14.96 24.82
#